data_b886b9f9091c7b423d6531f4a0fbdaca
#
_entry.id   b886b9f9091c7b423d6531f4a0fbdaca
#
_cell.length_a   1.000
_cell.length_b   1.000
_cell.length_c   1.000
_cell.angle_alpha   90.00
_cell.angle_beta   90.00
_cell.angle_gamma   90.00
#
_symmetry.space_group_name_H-M   'P 1'
#
loop_
_entity.id
_entity.type
_entity.pdbx_description
1 polymer ?
#
loop_
_entity_poly.entity_id
_entity_poly.type
_entity_poly.pdbx_seq_one_letter_code
_entity_poly.pdbx_strand_id
1 'polypeptide(L)'
;AIEERQQKIADGLAAADKSNIALAEAQAKGKEIEAEARARATTIVSDGEKRGAKIVEAAKEQARTEADAIISAAKAEAQQEIQRAREELRGQVAALAVAGAEKILQREVDAAAHAKMLDQLKAKL
;
A
#
# COMPACT_ATOMS: atom_id res chain seq x y z
N ALA A 1 37.92 -82.24 -15.36
CA ALA A 1 38.03 -81.58 -14.05
C ALA A 1 38.79 -80.26 -14.11
N ILE A 2 39.90 -80.21 -14.85
CA ILE A 2 40.72 -78.96 -15.01
C ILE A 2 39.92 -77.96 -15.89
N GLU A 3 39.21 -78.39 -16.90
CA GLU A 3 38.43 -77.53 -17.80
C GLU A 3 37.21 -76.93 -17.05
N GLU A 4 36.57 -77.64 -16.16
CA GLU A 4 35.50 -77.12 -15.32
C GLU A 4 35.96 -76.08 -14.35
N ARG A 5 37.15 -76.22 -13.77
CA ARG A 5 37.79 -75.20 -12.90
C ARG A 5 38.16 -73.98 -13.66
N GLN A 6 38.74 -74.13 -14.83
CA GLN A 6 39.06 -72.97 -15.69
C GLN A 6 37.83 -72.22 -16.12
N GLN A 7 36.74 -72.89 -16.43
CA GLN A 7 35.49 -72.29 -16.75
C GLN A 7 34.87 -71.54 -15.57
N LYS A 8 34.91 -72.09 -14.39
CA LYS A 8 34.44 -71.43 -13.16
C LYS A 8 35.26 -70.17 -12.84
N ILE A 9 36.55 -70.21 -13.03
CA ILE A 9 37.44 -69.05 -12.83
C ILE A 9 37.13 -67.98 -13.87
N ALA A 10 36.98 -68.34 -15.13
CA ALA A 10 36.62 -67.40 -16.21
C ALA A 10 35.26 -66.78 -15.96
N ASP A 11 34.23 -67.58 -15.54
CA ASP A 11 32.91 -67.10 -15.22
C ASP A 11 32.94 -66.17 -13.99
N GLY A 12 33.74 -66.48 -13.00
CA GLY A 12 33.94 -65.64 -11.83
C GLY A 12 34.57 -64.28 -12.14
N LEU A 13 35.60 -64.28 -12.99
CA LEU A 13 36.26 -63.06 -13.48
C LEU A 13 35.30 -62.20 -14.29
N ALA A 14 34.56 -62.82 -15.21
CA ALA A 14 33.57 -62.10 -16.02
C ALA A 14 32.47 -61.48 -15.16
N ALA A 15 31.97 -62.23 -14.14
CA ALA A 15 30.98 -61.73 -13.19
C ALA A 15 31.54 -60.55 -12.36
N ALA A 16 32.82 -60.67 -11.91
CA ALA A 16 33.49 -59.60 -11.15
C ALA A 16 33.65 -58.34 -11.99
N ASP A 17 34.08 -58.46 -13.26
CA ASP A 17 34.23 -57.34 -14.18
C ASP A 17 32.87 -56.66 -14.43
N LYS A 18 31.82 -57.47 -14.65
CA LYS A 18 30.47 -57.00 -14.86
C LYS A 18 29.96 -56.21 -13.63
N SER A 19 30.25 -56.76 -12.44
CA SER A 19 29.88 -56.11 -11.19
C SER A 19 30.63 -54.75 -10.99
N ASN A 20 31.90 -54.74 -11.32
CA ASN A 20 32.72 -53.50 -11.24
C ASN A 20 32.23 -52.43 -12.21
N ILE A 21 31.86 -52.82 -13.44
CA ILE A 21 31.31 -51.90 -14.43
C ILE A 21 29.94 -51.37 -13.94
N ALA A 22 29.08 -52.24 -13.42
CA ALA A 22 27.80 -51.86 -12.88
C ALA A 22 27.94 -50.90 -11.69
N LEU A 23 28.93 -51.15 -10.81
CA LEU A 23 29.21 -50.26 -9.69
C LEU A 23 29.70 -48.89 -10.17
N ALA A 24 30.61 -48.84 -11.12
CA ALA A 24 31.12 -47.60 -11.70
C ALA A 24 30.02 -46.78 -12.38
N GLU A 25 29.12 -47.45 -13.14
CA GLU A 25 27.96 -46.84 -13.77
C GLU A 25 26.99 -46.30 -12.73
N ALA A 26 26.72 -47.04 -11.68
CA ALA A 26 25.83 -46.61 -10.60
C ALA A 26 26.40 -45.39 -9.86
N GLN A 27 27.70 -45.38 -9.59
CA GLN A 27 28.37 -44.24 -8.97
C GLN A 27 28.37 -42.99 -9.87
N ALA A 28 28.61 -43.16 -11.16
CA ALA A 28 28.54 -42.08 -12.13
C ALA A 28 27.11 -41.52 -12.23
N LYS A 29 26.12 -42.41 -12.25
CA LYS A 29 24.71 -42.03 -12.25
C LYS A 29 24.28 -41.29 -10.99
N GLY A 30 24.76 -41.77 -9.84
CA GLY A 30 24.55 -41.12 -8.55
C GLY A 30 25.12 -39.71 -8.50
N LYS A 31 26.34 -39.50 -8.99
CA LYS A 31 26.95 -38.16 -9.09
C LYS A 31 26.19 -37.25 -10.04
N GLU A 32 25.73 -37.77 -11.16
CA GLU A 32 24.92 -37.03 -12.12
C GLU A 32 23.61 -36.56 -11.49
N ILE A 33 22.92 -37.48 -10.77
CA ILE A 33 21.67 -37.15 -10.06
C ILE A 33 21.91 -36.08 -9.00
N GLU A 34 22.98 -36.20 -8.21
CA GLU A 34 23.34 -35.17 -7.23
C GLU A 34 23.63 -33.83 -7.88
N ALA A 35 24.37 -33.80 -8.98
CA ALA A 35 24.65 -32.55 -9.68
C ALA A 35 23.41 -31.90 -10.22
N GLU A 36 22.51 -32.70 -10.82
CA GLU A 36 21.21 -32.19 -11.29
C GLU A 36 20.35 -31.68 -10.15
N ALA A 37 20.31 -32.40 -9.03
CA ALA A 37 19.53 -32.00 -7.85
C ALA A 37 20.07 -30.68 -7.28
N ARG A 38 21.38 -30.51 -7.20
CA ARG A 38 22.01 -29.25 -6.74
C ARG A 38 21.72 -28.10 -7.70
N ALA A 39 21.81 -28.34 -8.99
CA ALA A 39 21.51 -27.34 -10.02
C ALA A 39 20.03 -26.90 -9.93
N ARG A 40 19.10 -27.85 -9.76
CA ARG A 40 17.68 -27.55 -9.56
C ARG A 40 17.43 -26.77 -8.29
N ALA A 41 18.08 -27.17 -7.20
CA ALA A 41 17.95 -26.46 -5.92
C ALA A 41 18.42 -25.00 -6.05
N THR A 42 19.55 -24.77 -6.70
CA THR A 42 20.07 -23.44 -6.96
C THR A 42 19.10 -22.60 -7.78
N THR A 43 18.52 -23.19 -8.84
CA THR A 43 17.54 -22.52 -9.68
C THR A 43 16.26 -22.19 -8.90
N ILE A 44 15.75 -23.13 -8.12
CA ILE A 44 14.56 -22.92 -7.28
C ILE A 44 14.78 -21.79 -6.29
N VAL A 45 15.91 -21.80 -5.60
CA VAL A 45 16.25 -20.73 -4.63
C VAL A 45 16.39 -19.38 -5.33
N SER A 46 17.12 -19.33 -6.44
CA SER A 46 17.29 -18.10 -7.23
C SER A 46 15.96 -17.55 -7.75
N ASP A 47 15.10 -18.40 -8.29
CA ASP A 47 13.79 -18.01 -8.78
C ASP A 47 12.88 -17.56 -7.63
N GLY A 48 12.99 -18.23 -6.47
CA GLY A 48 12.27 -17.85 -5.26
C GLY A 48 12.70 -16.46 -4.76
N GLU A 49 13.99 -16.18 -4.74
CA GLU A 49 14.52 -14.86 -4.36
C GLU A 49 14.06 -13.77 -5.32
N LYS A 50 14.10 -14.03 -6.61
CA LYS A 50 13.62 -13.08 -7.65
C LYS A 50 12.12 -12.81 -7.51
N ARG A 51 11.32 -13.85 -7.30
CA ARG A 51 9.88 -13.69 -7.07
C ARG A 51 9.61 -12.93 -5.78
N GLY A 52 10.34 -13.27 -4.72
CA GLY A 52 10.23 -12.56 -3.45
C GLY A 52 10.56 -11.07 -3.59
N ALA A 53 11.62 -10.73 -4.29
CA ALA A 53 11.99 -9.35 -4.57
C ALA A 53 10.91 -8.59 -5.35
N LYS A 54 10.32 -9.23 -6.37
CA LYS A 54 9.20 -8.64 -7.13
C LYS A 54 7.97 -8.42 -6.27
N ILE A 55 7.63 -9.37 -5.41
CA ILE A 55 6.49 -9.25 -4.49
C ILE A 55 6.72 -8.07 -3.53
N VAL A 56 7.92 -7.94 -2.96
CA VAL A 56 8.26 -6.83 -2.07
C VAL A 56 8.17 -5.49 -2.79
N GLU A 57 8.72 -5.39 -4.01
CA GLU A 57 8.63 -4.15 -4.80
C GLU A 57 7.19 -3.80 -5.17
N ALA A 58 6.39 -4.78 -5.58
CA ALA A 58 4.98 -4.58 -5.87
C ALA A 58 4.21 -4.12 -4.63
N ALA A 59 4.49 -4.71 -3.47
CA ALA A 59 3.86 -4.31 -2.20
C ALA A 59 4.24 -2.89 -1.80
N LYS A 60 5.50 -2.49 -1.98
CA LYS A 60 5.96 -1.12 -1.74
C LYS A 60 5.25 -0.11 -2.65
N GLU A 61 5.13 -0.43 -3.92
CA GLU A 61 4.46 0.43 -4.89
C GLU A 61 2.98 0.58 -4.56
N GLN A 62 2.32 -0.52 -4.23
CA GLN A 62 0.93 -0.50 -3.79
C GLN A 62 0.75 0.31 -2.51
N ALA A 63 1.64 0.16 -1.54
CA ALA A 63 1.61 0.94 -0.31
C ALA A 63 1.77 2.44 -0.57
N ARG A 64 2.65 2.84 -1.48
CA ARG A 64 2.81 4.24 -1.89
C ARG A 64 1.56 4.78 -2.55
N THR A 65 0.99 4.02 -3.47
CA THR A 65 -0.25 4.42 -4.16
C THR A 65 -1.40 4.59 -3.18
N GLU A 66 -1.56 3.67 -2.24
CA GLU A 66 -2.59 3.77 -1.20
C GLU A 66 -2.34 4.95 -0.26
N ALA A 67 -1.09 5.15 0.17
CA ALA A 67 -0.71 6.29 1.01
C ALA A 67 -1.00 7.62 0.31
N ASP A 68 -0.62 7.75 -0.96
CA ASP A 68 -0.88 8.96 -1.75
C ASP A 68 -2.37 9.20 -1.94
N ALA A 69 -3.15 8.15 -2.16
CA ALA A 69 -4.61 8.24 -2.27
C ALA A 69 -5.24 8.70 -0.95
N ILE A 70 -4.79 8.17 0.18
CA ILE A 70 -5.28 8.56 1.51
C ILE A 70 -4.91 10.01 1.81
N ILE A 71 -3.69 10.43 1.54
CA ILE A 71 -3.23 11.81 1.75
C ILE A 71 -4.02 12.78 0.85
N SER A 72 -4.20 12.44 -0.42
CA SER A 72 -4.96 13.25 -1.35
C SER A 72 -6.43 13.39 -0.92
N ALA A 73 -7.06 12.30 -0.50
CA ALA A 73 -8.43 12.31 0.01
C ALA A 73 -8.53 13.14 1.30
N ALA A 74 -7.58 13.00 2.22
CA ALA A 74 -7.54 13.78 3.45
C ALA A 74 -7.39 15.28 3.19
N LYS A 75 -6.54 15.67 2.25
CA LYS A 75 -6.39 17.07 1.83
C LYS A 75 -7.66 17.64 1.22
N ALA A 76 -8.32 16.85 0.36
CA ALA A 76 -9.58 17.26 -0.25
C ALA A 76 -10.69 17.43 0.81
N GLU A 77 -10.76 16.52 1.76
CA GLU A 77 -11.70 16.60 2.87
C GLU A 77 -11.43 17.81 3.76
N ALA A 78 -10.16 18.07 4.08
CA ALA A 78 -9.76 19.23 4.86
C ALA A 78 -10.13 20.54 4.14
N GLN A 79 -9.95 20.63 2.83
CA GLN A 79 -10.36 21.79 2.04
C GLN A 79 -11.87 22.00 2.04
N GLN A 80 -12.65 20.93 1.95
CA GLN A 80 -14.11 21.00 2.06
C GLN A 80 -14.54 21.48 3.44
N GLU A 81 -13.89 21.01 4.49
CA GLU A 81 -14.13 21.48 5.87
C GLU A 81 -13.83 22.98 6.02
N ILE A 82 -12.72 23.44 5.47
CA ILE A 82 -12.33 24.86 5.47
C ILE A 82 -13.39 25.69 4.71
N GLN A 83 -13.83 25.22 3.56
CA GLN A 83 -14.87 25.92 2.78
C GLN A 83 -16.19 26.00 3.54
N ARG A 84 -16.62 24.91 4.17
CA ARG A 84 -17.81 24.90 5.02
C ARG A 84 -17.70 25.88 6.18
N ALA A 85 -16.56 25.88 6.86
CA ALA A 85 -16.31 26.79 7.97
C ALA A 85 -16.35 28.25 7.50
N ARG A 86 -15.76 28.56 6.34
CA ARG A 86 -15.80 29.91 5.76
C ARG A 86 -17.21 30.35 5.40
N GLU A 87 -18.02 29.47 4.78
CA GLU A 87 -19.39 29.77 4.43
C GLU A 87 -20.26 29.95 5.67
N GLU A 88 -20.07 29.11 6.68
CA GLU A 88 -20.76 29.25 7.95
C GLU A 88 -20.39 30.56 8.64
N LEU A 89 -19.12 30.92 8.68
CA LEU A 89 -18.65 32.21 9.22
C LEU A 89 -19.21 33.40 8.43
N ARG A 90 -19.25 33.31 7.10
CA ARG A 90 -19.89 34.34 6.26
C ARG A 90 -21.35 34.52 6.63
N GLY A 91 -22.10 33.43 6.79
CA GLY A 91 -23.48 33.46 7.22
C GLY A 91 -23.65 34.13 8.58
N GLN A 92 -22.82 33.77 9.55
CA GLN A 92 -22.82 34.35 10.87
C GLN A 92 -22.45 35.84 10.88
N VAL A 93 -21.42 36.22 10.12
CA VAL A 93 -21.01 37.61 9.97
C VAL A 93 -22.08 38.43 9.26
N ALA A 94 -22.68 37.91 8.21
CA ALA A 94 -23.79 38.55 7.53
C ALA A 94 -24.99 38.77 8.44
N ALA A 95 -25.39 37.76 9.21
CA ALA A 95 -26.45 37.84 10.18
C ALA A 95 -26.17 38.88 11.27
N LEU A 96 -24.91 38.89 11.76
CA LEU A 96 -24.48 39.86 12.76
C LEU A 96 -24.47 41.28 12.21
N ALA A 97 -24.02 41.47 10.96
CA ALA A 97 -24.02 42.75 10.29
C ALA A 97 -25.46 43.27 10.08
N VAL A 98 -26.37 42.42 9.67
CA VAL A 98 -27.80 42.77 9.52
C VAL A 98 -28.41 43.14 10.88
N ALA A 99 -28.15 42.33 11.91
CA ALA A 99 -28.65 42.63 13.26
C ALA A 99 -28.07 43.92 13.80
N GLY A 100 -26.81 44.21 13.56
CA GLY A 100 -26.16 45.47 13.94
C GLY A 100 -26.75 46.67 13.19
N ALA A 101 -26.99 46.51 11.88
CA ALA A 101 -27.61 47.54 11.06
C ALA A 101 -29.05 47.83 11.51
N GLU A 102 -29.82 46.78 11.81
CA GLU A 102 -31.20 46.96 12.35
C GLU A 102 -31.18 47.71 13.67
N LYS A 103 -30.30 47.40 14.57
CA LYS A 103 -30.19 48.15 15.84
C LYS A 103 -29.82 49.62 15.64
N ILE A 104 -28.88 49.89 14.73
CA ILE A 104 -28.50 51.28 14.40
C ILE A 104 -29.66 52.03 13.78
N LEU A 105 -30.34 51.44 12.83
CA LEU A 105 -31.54 52.04 12.19
C LEU A 105 -32.68 52.26 13.18
N GLN A 106 -32.94 51.34 14.07
CA GLN A 106 -33.94 51.53 15.15
C GLN A 106 -33.60 52.72 16.03
N ARG A 107 -32.35 52.88 16.43
CA ARG A 107 -31.89 54.02 17.22
C ARG A 107 -32.05 55.32 16.47
N GLU A 108 -31.71 55.40 15.20
CA GLU A 108 -31.88 56.60 14.39
C GLU A 108 -33.32 56.93 14.15
N VAL A 109 -34.15 55.91 13.87
CA VAL A 109 -35.62 56.11 13.73
C VAL A 109 -36.23 56.51 15.03
N ASP A 110 -35.83 55.91 16.17
CA ASP A 110 -36.31 56.32 17.49
C ASP A 110 -35.85 57.72 17.85
N ALA A 111 -34.61 58.09 17.55
CA ALA A 111 -34.09 59.42 17.79
C ALA A 111 -34.84 60.48 16.93
N ALA A 112 -35.07 60.16 15.65
CA ALA A 112 -35.85 61.03 14.76
C ALA A 112 -37.30 61.15 15.22
N ALA A 113 -37.95 60.04 15.67
CA ALA A 113 -39.29 60.03 16.23
C ALA A 113 -39.33 60.85 17.53
N HIS A 114 -38.37 60.70 18.37
CA HIS A 114 -38.23 61.49 19.61
C HIS A 114 -37.98 62.98 19.37
N ALA A 115 -37.16 63.29 18.36
CA ALA A 115 -36.91 64.66 17.96
C ALA A 115 -38.19 65.33 17.46
N LYS A 116 -39.00 64.63 16.66
CA LYS A 116 -40.32 65.14 16.24
C LYS A 116 -41.28 65.36 17.42
N MET A 117 -41.33 64.38 18.35
CA MET A 117 -42.12 64.50 19.56
C MET A 117 -41.71 65.71 20.39
N LEU A 118 -40.40 65.92 20.57
CA LEU A 118 -39.86 67.04 21.30
C LEU A 118 -40.14 68.38 20.60
N ASP A 119 -40.08 68.45 19.28
CA ASP A 119 -40.44 69.62 18.54
C ASP A 119 -41.93 69.97 18.63
N GLN A 120 -42.77 68.94 18.56
CA GLN A 120 -44.21 69.12 18.77
C GLN A 120 -44.54 69.59 20.18
N LEU A 121 -43.82 69.07 21.17
CA LEU A 121 -43.94 69.51 22.55
C LEU A 121 -43.48 70.96 22.74
N LYS A 122 -42.43 71.39 22.08
CA LYS A 122 -41.92 72.72 22.06
C LYS A 122 -42.89 73.70 21.41
N ALA A 123 -43.60 73.27 20.35
CA ALA A 123 -44.57 74.06 19.64
C ALA A 123 -45.82 74.31 20.47
N LYS A 124 -46.14 73.43 21.42
CA LYS A 124 -47.26 73.54 22.34
C LYS A 124 -47.04 74.42 23.58
N LEU A 125 -45.74 74.66 23.81
CA LEU A 125 -45.32 75.53 24.86
C LEU A 125 -45.26 76.99 24.36
#